data_7fc67ad581fc4e2370e383f7fb16b2f4
#
_entry.id   7fc67ad581fc4e2370e383f7fb16b2f4
#
_cell.length_a   1.000
_cell.length_b   1.000
_cell.length_c   1.000
_cell.angle_alpha   90.00
_cell.angle_beta   90.00
_cell.angle_gamma   90.00
#
_symmetry.space_group_name_H-M   'P 1'
#
loop_
_entity.id
_entity.type
_entity.pdbx_description
1 polymer ?
#
loop_
_entity_poly.entity_id
_entity_poly.type
_entity_poly.pdbx_seq_one_letter_code
_entity_poly.pdbx_strand_id
1 'polypeptide(L)'
;AFASSNISALNGYVADMFSTFILSAGLMLLISSLLSVVFTTRLTLPLRRIAEAARKFGAGDFSTRVPVEGEDEVAQLAVTFNNMAANLEAIDSSRSNFMGNIAHELRTPMTSVKGFVDGMLDGTIPPELYNHYLGVVSQEVGRLTRLIQNMLDISKLEAGEYQVNARSYDVWE
;
A
#
# COMPACT_ATOMS: atom_id res chain seq x y z
N ALA A 1 -51.97 0.15 -68.88
CA ALA A 1 -50.50 0.15 -69.06
C ALA A 1 -49.79 1.21 -68.20
N PHE A 2 -50.34 2.43 -68.03
CA PHE A 2 -49.71 3.51 -67.20
C PHE A 2 -49.69 3.28 -65.65
N ALA A 3 -50.69 2.59 -65.11
CA ALA A 3 -50.80 2.31 -63.69
C ALA A 3 -49.85 1.20 -63.23
N SER A 4 -49.54 0.23 -64.04
CA SER A 4 -48.64 -0.89 -63.74
C SER A 4 -47.17 -0.47 -63.75
N SER A 5 -46.73 0.47 -64.54
CA SER A 5 -45.37 0.99 -64.57
C SER A 5 -45.04 1.87 -63.38
N ASN A 6 -46.02 2.60 -62.79
CA ASN A 6 -45.85 3.40 -61.59
C ASN A 6 -45.70 2.53 -60.30
N ILE A 7 -46.43 1.41 -60.26
CA ILE A 7 -46.37 0.49 -59.12
C ILE A 7 -45.03 -0.25 -59.10
N SER A 8 -44.47 -0.65 -60.19
CA SER A 8 -43.17 -1.31 -60.30
C SER A 8 -42.01 -0.35 -59.94
N ALA A 9 -42.12 0.92 -60.37
CA ALA A 9 -41.14 1.95 -59.96
C ALA A 9 -41.19 2.25 -58.49
N LEU A 10 -42.37 2.40 -57.84
CA LEU A 10 -42.55 2.56 -56.43
C LEU A 10 -41.99 1.39 -55.66
N ASN A 11 -42.21 0.16 -56.06
CA ASN A 11 -41.64 -1.01 -55.36
C ASN A 11 -40.11 -1.05 -55.48
N GLY A 12 -39.54 -0.59 -56.56
CA GLY A 12 -38.07 -0.44 -56.70
C GLY A 12 -37.52 0.56 -55.76
N TYR A 13 -38.10 1.76 -55.65
CA TYR A 13 -37.65 2.77 -54.66
C TYR A 13 -37.79 2.32 -53.22
N VAL A 14 -38.85 1.61 -52.84
CA VAL A 14 -39.04 1.06 -51.51
C VAL A 14 -37.99 -0.02 -51.23
N ALA A 15 -37.69 -0.91 -52.16
CA ALA A 15 -36.65 -1.92 -51.99
C ALA A 15 -35.25 -1.31 -51.82
N ASP A 16 -34.91 -0.27 -52.59
CA ASP A 16 -33.65 0.46 -52.46
C ASP A 16 -33.56 1.21 -51.15
N MET A 17 -34.64 1.83 -50.67
CA MET A 17 -34.68 2.46 -49.34
C MET A 17 -34.49 1.43 -48.20
N PHE A 18 -35.14 0.27 -48.29
CA PHE A 18 -34.97 -0.81 -47.30
C PHE A 18 -33.55 -1.36 -47.31
N SER A 19 -32.94 -1.59 -48.46
CA SER A 19 -31.57 -2.08 -48.54
C SER A 19 -30.58 -1.08 -47.99
N THR A 20 -30.72 0.20 -48.30
CA THR A 20 -29.89 1.27 -47.76
C THR A 20 -30.04 1.41 -46.22
N PHE A 21 -31.28 1.29 -45.73
CA PHE A 21 -31.56 1.30 -44.28
C PHE A 21 -30.90 0.11 -43.57
N ILE A 22 -31.03 -1.11 -44.08
CA ILE A 22 -30.44 -2.32 -43.52
C ILE A 22 -28.90 -2.22 -43.51
N LEU A 23 -28.30 -1.74 -44.61
CA LEU A 23 -26.86 -1.55 -44.71
C LEU A 23 -26.36 -0.50 -43.69
N SER A 24 -27.04 0.64 -43.59
CA SER A 24 -26.65 1.69 -42.63
C SER A 24 -26.83 1.24 -41.16
N ALA A 25 -27.91 0.52 -40.85
CA ALA A 25 -28.13 -0.06 -39.54
C ALA A 25 -27.07 -1.11 -39.20
N GLY A 26 -26.71 -1.98 -40.12
CA GLY A 26 -25.65 -2.97 -39.96
C GLY A 26 -24.28 -2.31 -39.71
N LEU A 27 -23.96 -1.27 -40.48
CA LEU A 27 -22.71 -0.51 -40.29
C LEU A 27 -22.65 0.17 -38.94
N MET A 28 -23.75 0.81 -38.50
CA MET A 28 -23.83 1.44 -37.16
C MET A 28 -23.66 0.42 -36.05
N LEU A 29 -24.23 -0.76 -36.15
CA LEU A 29 -24.06 -1.83 -35.17
C LEU A 29 -22.61 -2.32 -35.10
N LEU A 30 -21.94 -2.46 -36.23
CA LEU A 30 -20.53 -2.84 -36.28
C LEU A 30 -19.63 -1.79 -35.62
N ILE A 31 -19.83 -0.51 -35.95
CA ILE A 31 -19.06 0.59 -35.37
C ILE A 31 -19.32 0.65 -33.87
N SER A 32 -20.57 0.57 -33.41
CA SER A 32 -20.93 0.58 -32.00
C SER A 32 -20.30 -0.59 -31.21
N SER A 33 -20.32 -1.78 -31.81
CA SER A 33 -19.69 -2.98 -31.22
C SER A 33 -18.18 -2.80 -31.08
N LEU A 34 -17.51 -2.29 -32.12
CA LEU A 34 -16.08 -2.03 -32.09
C LEU A 34 -15.71 -1.00 -31.05
N LEU A 35 -16.45 0.11 -30.99
CA LEU A 35 -16.25 1.15 -29.95
C LEU A 35 -16.46 0.59 -28.55
N SER A 36 -17.48 -0.24 -28.33
CA SER A 36 -17.75 -0.90 -27.06
C SER A 36 -16.59 -1.79 -26.58
N VAL A 37 -16.03 -2.58 -27.50
CA VAL A 37 -14.87 -3.43 -27.20
C VAL A 37 -13.65 -2.57 -26.84
N VAL A 38 -13.36 -1.53 -27.63
CA VAL A 38 -12.23 -0.62 -27.35
C VAL A 38 -12.41 0.07 -26.00
N PHE A 39 -13.59 0.59 -25.70
CA PHE A 39 -13.88 1.23 -24.44
C PHE A 39 -13.71 0.28 -23.25
N THR A 40 -14.23 -0.94 -23.38
CA THR A 40 -14.11 -1.96 -22.33
C THR A 40 -12.66 -2.33 -22.06
N THR A 41 -11.89 -2.59 -23.10
CA THR A 41 -10.49 -3.06 -22.95
C THR A 41 -9.54 -1.95 -22.54
N ARG A 42 -9.75 -0.71 -22.99
CA ARG A 42 -8.84 0.41 -22.73
C ARG A 42 -9.14 1.18 -21.45
N LEU A 43 -10.40 1.18 -21.00
CA LEU A 43 -10.83 1.95 -19.84
C LEU A 43 -11.40 1.07 -18.72
N THR A 44 -12.41 0.26 -19.02
CA THR A 44 -13.15 -0.43 -17.95
C THR A 44 -12.32 -1.50 -17.26
N LEU A 45 -11.60 -2.33 -18.01
CA LEU A 45 -10.77 -3.41 -17.45
C LEU A 45 -9.61 -2.89 -16.59
N PRO A 46 -8.78 -1.93 -17.05
CA PRO A 46 -7.70 -1.39 -16.24
C PRO A 46 -8.20 -0.68 -14.97
N LEU A 47 -9.27 0.12 -15.07
CA LEU A 47 -9.87 0.76 -13.88
C LEU A 47 -10.37 -0.26 -12.87
N ARG A 48 -10.95 -1.37 -13.32
CA ARG A 48 -11.38 -2.45 -12.44
C ARG A 48 -10.19 -3.11 -11.74
N ARG A 49 -9.06 -3.32 -12.44
CA ARG A 49 -7.82 -3.84 -11.84
C ARG A 49 -7.28 -2.91 -10.76
N ILE A 50 -7.27 -1.59 -11.01
CA ILE A 50 -6.86 -0.59 -10.02
C ILE A 50 -7.79 -0.64 -8.80
N ALA A 51 -9.11 -0.71 -9.01
CA ALA A 51 -10.08 -0.79 -7.91
C ALA A 51 -9.93 -2.08 -7.08
N GLU A 52 -9.63 -3.22 -7.72
CA GLU A 52 -9.36 -4.49 -7.02
C GLU A 52 -8.04 -4.44 -6.23
N ALA A 53 -6.99 -3.84 -6.82
CA ALA A 53 -5.72 -3.61 -6.13
C ALA A 53 -5.88 -2.66 -4.94
N ALA A 54 -6.62 -1.57 -5.10
CA ALA A 54 -6.92 -0.63 -4.02
C ALA A 54 -7.68 -1.29 -2.87
N ARG A 55 -8.54 -2.26 -3.15
CA ARG A 55 -9.26 -3.01 -2.12
C ARG A 55 -8.34 -3.95 -1.33
N LYS A 56 -7.42 -4.65 -2.00
CA LYS A 56 -6.38 -5.47 -1.34
C LYS A 56 -5.46 -4.60 -0.49
N PHE A 57 -5.05 -3.46 -1.05
CA PHE A 57 -4.24 -2.46 -0.37
C PHE A 57 -4.91 -1.95 0.91
N GLY A 58 -6.21 -1.64 0.88
CA GLY A 58 -7.00 -1.26 2.05
C GLY A 58 -7.17 -2.39 3.08
N ALA A 59 -6.96 -3.64 2.69
CA ALA A 59 -6.91 -4.79 3.58
C ALA A 59 -5.50 -5.05 4.17
N GLY A 60 -4.51 -4.19 3.86
CA GLY A 60 -3.15 -4.29 4.38
C GLY A 60 -2.15 -5.01 3.47
N ASP A 61 -2.55 -5.42 2.27
CA ASP A 61 -1.62 -6.00 1.28
C ASP A 61 -0.96 -4.89 0.46
N PHE A 62 0.12 -4.32 0.99
CA PHE A 62 0.89 -3.26 0.35
C PHE A 62 1.82 -3.77 -0.76
N SER A 63 1.96 -5.08 -0.93
CA SER A 63 2.76 -5.69 -1.99
C SER A 63 2.03 -5.75 -3.33
N THR A 64 0.71 -5.57 -3.34
CA THR A 64 -0.11 -5.57 -4.56
C THR A 64 0.33 -4.46 -5.51
N ARG A 65 0.51 -4.80 -6.80
CA ARG A 65 0.83 -3.86 -7.88
C ARG A 65 -0.16 -4.03 -9.03
N VAL A 66 -0.38 -2.93 -9.76
CA VAL A 66 -1.21 -2.89 -10.96
C VAL A 66 -0.31 -2.89 -12.19
N PRO A 67 -0.58 -3.74 -13.20
CA PRO A 67 0.16 -3.67 -14.45
C PRO A 67 -0.07 -2.31 -15.13
N VAL A 68 1.01 -1.68 -15.60
CA VAL A 68 0.96 -0.42 -16.34
C VAL A 68 0.90 -0.76 -17.83
N GLU A 69 -0.25 -0.49 -18.45
CA GLU A 69 -0.49 -0.79 -19.85
C GLU A 69 -0.88 0.51 -20.59
N GLY A 70 -0.13 0.88 -21.63
CA GLY A 70 -0.36 2.10 -22.40
C GLY A 70 0.40 3.34 -21.88
N GLU A 71 0.04 4.52 -22.44
CA GLU A 71 0.65 5.82 -22.13
C GLU A 71 -0.41 6.89 -21.82
N ASP A 72 -1.65 6.46 -21.53
CA ASP A 72 -2.80 7.32 -21.28
C ASP A 72 -2.93 7.67 -19.77
N GLU A 73 -3.98 8.40 -19.41
CA GLU A 73 -4.27 8.81 -18.03
C GLU A 73 -4.51 7.61 -17.11
N VAL A 74 -4.98 6.49 -17.64
CA VAL A 74 -5.20 5.26 -16.88
C VAL A 74 -3.88 4.59 -16.55
N ALA A 75 -2.93 4.58 -17.50
CA ALA A 75 -1.57 4.12 -17.25
C ALA A 75 -0.87 5.00 -16.19
N GLN A 76 -1.03 6.32 -16.26
CA GLN A 76 -0.49 7.25 -15.29
C GLN A 76 -1.09 7.03 -13.89
N LEU A 77 -2.39 6.73 -13.81
CA LEU A 77 -3.05 6.38 -12.55
C LEU A 77 -2.48 5.08 -11.96
N ALA A 78 -2.22 4.07 -12.79
CA ALA A 78 -1.60 2.82 -12.37
C ALA A 78 -0.18 3.04 -11.83
N VAL A 79 0.64 3.88 -12.48
CA VAL A 79 1.97 4.27 -12.01
C VAL A 79 1.87 4.97 -10.65
N THR A 80 0.96 5.94 -10.52
CA THR A 80 0.77 6.70 -9.28
C THR A 80 0.34 5.78 -8.13
N PHE A 81 -0.58 4.84 -8.40
CA PHE A 81 -0.98 3.82 -7.43
C PHE A 81 0.21 2.96 -7.00
N ASN A 82 1.02 2.48 -7.95
CA ASN A 82 2.18 1.64 -7.66
C ASN A 82 3.24 2.38 -6.82
N ASN A 83 3.46 3.67 -7.08
CA ASN A 83 4.38 4.50 -6.30
C ASN A 83 3.87 4.70 -4.86
N MET A 84 2.57 4.96 -4.69
CA MET A 84 1.94 5.03 -3.38
C MET A 84 2.08 3.70 -2.62
N ALA A 85 1.81 2.58 -3.30
CA ALA A 85 1.92 1.25 -2.72
C ALA A 85 3.36 0.93 -2.29
N ALA A 86 4.36 1.30 -3.10
CA ALA A 86 5.77 1.11 -2.75
C ALA A 86 6.20 1.93 -1.52
N ASN A 87 5.75 3.17 -1.43
CA ASN A 87 6.04 4.03 -0.28
C ASN A 87 5.44 3.46 1.02
N LEU A 88 4.18 3.00 0.97
CA LEU A 88 3.52 2.44 2.15
C LEU A 88 4.09 1.06 2.55
N GLU A 89 4.47 0.22 1.59
CA GLU A 89 5.18 -1.03 1.85
C GLU A 89 6.53 -0.79 2.57
N ALA A 90 7.28 0.24 2.12
CA ALA A 90 8.53 0.63 2.77
C ALA A 90 8.32 1.12 4.21
N ILE A 91 7.27 1.91 4.45
CA ILE A 91 6.91 2.41 5.79
C ILE A 91 6.50 1.23 6.69
N ASP A 92 5.65 0.33 6.21
CA ASP A 92 5.19 -0.85 6.98
C ASP A 92 6.34 -1.80 7.31
N SER A 93 7.20 -2.08 6.33
CA SER A 93 8.43 -2.88 6.53
C SER A 93 9.37 -2.25 7.54
N SER A 94 9.59 -0.93 7.46
CA SER A 94 10.41 -0.20 8.42
C SER A 94 9.84 -0.29 9.84
N ARG A 95 8.52 -0.10 9.99
CA ARG A 95 7.82 -0.23 11.27
C ARG A 95 7.92 -1.65 11.84
N SER A 96 7.75 -2.67 10.99
CA SER A 96 7.86 -4.07 11.40
C SER A 96 9.28 -4.42 11.88
N ASN A 97 10.30 -4.00 11.12
CA ASN A 97 11.70 -4.17 11.48
C ASN A 97 12.05 -3.44 12.78
N PHE A 98 11.55 -2.22 12.94
CA PHE A 98 11.73 -1.45 14.18
C PHE A 98 11.16 -2.20 15.38
N MET A 99 9.92 -2.70 15.30
CA MET A 99 9.31 -3.52 16.37
C MET A 99 10.09 -4.80 16.66
N GLY A 100 10.58 -5.48 15.62
CA GLY A 100 11.42 -6.68 15.75
C GLY A 100 12.74 -6.41 16.48
N ASN A 101 13.41 -5.33 16.10
CA ASN A 101 14.67 -4.91 16.75
C ASN A 101 14.46 -4.55 18.22
N ILE A 102 13.39 -3.82 18.53
CA ILE A 102 13.00 -3.49 19.90
C ILE A 102 12.78 -4.75 20.74
N ALA A 103 11.98 -5.69 20.24
CA ALA A 103 11.70 -6.93 20.94
C ALA A 103 13.01 -7.70 21.24
N HIS A 104 13.97 -7.67 20.33
CA HIS A 104 15.29 -8.28 20.49
C HIS A 104 16.12 -7.56 21.55
N GLU A 105 16.20 -6.22 21.47
CA GLU A 105 16.95 -5.38 22.41
C GLU A 105 16.39 -5.42 23.85
N LEU A 106 15.09 -5.68 24.00
CA LEU A 106 14.47 -5.89 25.31
C LEU A 106 14.67 -7.32 25.83
N ARG A 107 14.62 -8.33 24.96
CA ARG A 107 14.70 -9.73 25.38
C ARG A 107 16.04 -10.06 26.02
N THR A 108 17.14 -9.58 25.50
CA THR A 108 18.50 -9.89 25.96
C THR A 108 18.70 -9.49 27.42
N PRO A 109 18.54 -8.22 27.83
CA PRO A 109 18.70 -7.83 29.23
C PRO A 109 17.67 -8.48 30.16
N MET A 110 16.41 -8.66 29.69
CA MET A 110 15.41 -9.37 30.49
C MET A 110 15.79 -10.82 30.77
N THR A 111 16.38 -11.53 29.80
CA THR A 111 16.85 -12.89 29.98
C THR A 111 18.00 -12.95 30.99
N SER A 112 18.93 -12.00 30.93
CA SER A 112 20.03 -11.89 31.88
C SER A 112 19.54 -11.61 33.32
N VAL A 113 18.64 -10.62 33.47
CA VAL A 113 18.00 -10.29 34.76
C VAL A 113 17.31 -11.53 35.33
N LYS A 114 16.47 -12.19 34.50
CA LYS A 114 15.77 -13.41 34.94
C LYS A 114 16.73 -14.51 35.34
N GLY A 115 17.78 -14.77 34.55
CA GLY A 115 18.75 -15.84 34.84
C GLY A 115 19.50 -15.61 36.14
N PHE A 116 19.91 -14.37 36.42
CA PHE A 116 20.58 -14.08 37.71
C PHE A 116 19.64 -14.15 38.89
N VAL A 117 18.41 -13.67 38.77
CA VAL A 117 17.38 -13.78 39.83
C VAL A 117 17.04 -15.24 40.10
N ASP A 118 16.79 -16.04 39.07
CA ASP A 118 16.49 -17.47 39.22
C ASP A 118 17.67 -18.22 39.86
N GLY A 119 18.92 -17.92 39.40
CA GLY A 119 20.11 -18.56 39.97
C GLY A 119 20.40 -18.18 41.46
N MET A 120 19.95 -17.00 41.91
CA MET A 120 19.96 -16.64 43.34
C MET A 120 18.85 -17.37 44.11
N LEU A 121 17.68 -17.55 43.52
CA LEU A 121 16.54 -18.20 44.16
C LEU A 121 16.71 -19.72 44.30
N ASP A 122 17.32 -20.37 43.34
CA ASP A 122 17.53 -21.83 43.32
C ASP A 122 18.86 -22.23 44.00
N GLY A 123 19.68 -21.26 44.47
CA GLY A 123 20.94 -21.50 45.14
C GLY A 123 22.13 -21.84 44.22
N THR A 124 21.95 -21.76 42.90
CA THR A 124 23.05 -21.91 41.94
C THR A 124 24.09 -20.81 42.11
N ILE A 125 23.65 -19.61 42.45
CA ILE A 125 24.54 -18.48 42.81
C ILE A 125 24.68 -18.47 44.33
N PRO A 126 25.89 -18.61 44.88
CA PRO A 126 26.11 -18.58 46.32
C PRO A 126 25.88 -17.18 46.91
N PRO A 127 25.41 -17.07 48.17
CA PRO A 127 25.05 -15.81 48.81
C PRO A 127 26.15 -14.76 48.82
N GLU A 128 27.40 -15.15 48.85
CA GLU A 128 28.59 -14.28 48.84
C GLU A 128 28.70 -13.45 47.55
N LEU A 129 28.11 -13.94 46.46
CA LEU A 129 28.09 -13.30 45.13
C LEU A 129 26.83 -12.48 44.85
N TYR A 130 25.83 -12.50 45.73
CA TYR A 130 24.55 -11.80 45.51
C TYR A 130 24.74 -10.30 45.23
N ASN A 131 25.59 -9.61 46.01
CA ASN A 131 25.83 -8.19 45.79
C ASN A 131 26.41 -7.89 44.39
N HIS A 132 27.27 -8.76 43.89
CA HIS A 132 27.82 -8.62 42.57
C HIS A 132 26.74 -8.77 41.49
N TYR A 133 25.96 -9.85 41.51
CA TYR A 133 24.92 -10.11 40.51
C TYR A 133 23.72 -9.16 40.62
N LEU A 134 23.36 -8.70 41.80
CA LEU A 134 22.36 -7.64 41.98
C LEU A 134 22.84 -6.31 41.37
N GLY A 135 24.16 -6.02 41.43
CA GLY A 135 24.75 -4.90 40.68
C GLY A 135 24.56 -5.02 39.17
N VAL A 136 24.80 -6.22 38.64
CA VAL A 136 24.57 -6.49 37.18
C VAL A 136 23.09 -6.35 36.82
N VAL A 137 22.19 -6.92 37.64
CA VAL A 137 20.73 -6.79 37.44
C VAL A 137 20.32 -5.31 37.44
N SER A 138 20.84 -4.52 38.39
CA SER A 138 20.53 -3.08 38.45
C SER A 138 21.02 -2.33 37.21
N GLN A 139 22.18 -2.67 36.65
CA GLN A 139 22.70 -2.08 35.42
C GLN A 139 21.80 -2.44 34.20
N GLU A 140 21.38 -3.70 34.09
CA GLU A 140 20.51 -4.13 33.00
C GLU A 140 19.12 -3.49 33.07
N VAL A 141 18.55 -3.33 34.26
CA VAL A 141 17.29 -2.58 34.47
C VAL A 141 17.47 -1.11 34.08
N GLY A 142 18.58 -0.48 34.44
CA GLY A 142 18.90 0.90 34.02
C GLY A 142 19.06 1.04 32.52
N ARG A 143 19.61 0.02 31.82
CA ARG A 143 19.70 -0.04 30.39
C ARG A 143 18.31 -0.14 29.74
N LEU A 144 17.44 -1.01 30.26
CA LEU A 144 16.05 -1.15 29.81
C LEU A 144 15.28 0.15 29.96
N THR A 145 15.43 0.85 31.10
CA THR A 145 14.75 2.14 31.31
C THR A 145 15.17 3.19 30.28
N ARG A 146 16.46 3.28 29.96
CA ARG A 146 16.94 4.19 28.90
C ARG A 146 16.41 3.81 27.52
N LEU A 147 16.35 2.51 27.20
CA LEU A 147 15.81 2.04 25.93
C LEU A 147 14.35 2.46 25.77
N ILE A 148 13.53 2.25 26.80
CA ILE A 148 12.10 2.65 26.80
C ILE A 148 11.98 4.18 26.65
N GLN A 149 12.81 4.96 27.34
CA GLN A 149 12.79 6.42 27.21
C GLN A 149 13.11 6.88 25.80
N ASN A 150 14.16 6.32 25.18
CA ASN A 150 14.51 6.63 23.80
C ASN A 150 13.37 6.31 22.83
N MET A 151 12.63 5.21 23.05
CA MET A 151 11.48 4.85 22.25
C MET A 151 10.33 5.85 22.38
N LEU A 152 10.04 6.29 23.60
CA LEU A 152 9.03 7.31 23.86
C LEU A 152 9.40 8.62 23.18
N ASP A 153 10.68 8.99 23.20
CA ASP A 153 11.16 10.21 22.54
C ASP A 153 11.04 10.12 21.02
N ILE A 154 11.37 8.96 20.42
CA ILE A 154 11.14 8.71 18.98
C ILE A 154 9.65 8.79 18.65
N SER A 155 8.79 8.17 19.46
CA SER A 155 7.33 8.19 19.23
C SER A 155 6.77 9.62 19.27
N LYS A 156 7.25 10.47 20.18
CA LYS A 156 6.87 11.88 20.25
C LYS A 156 7.36 12.68 19.05
N LEU A 157 8.57 12.38 18.55
CA LEU A 157 9.09 12.99 17.32
C LEU A 157 8.24 12.63 16.11
N GLU A 158 7.85 11.35 15.96
CA GLU A 158 6.97 10.89 14.89
C GLU A 158 5.56 11.49 14.97
N ALA A 159 5.05 11.70 16.20
CA ALA A 159 3.76 12.37 16.42
C ALA A 159 3.80 13.89 16.18
N GLY A 160 4.98 14.48 15.93
CA GLY A 160 5.14 15.92 15.75
C GLY A 160 4.95 16.73 17.04
N GLU A 161 4.99 16.06 18.20
CA GLU A 161 4.84 16.70 19.52
C GLU A 161 6.10 17.44 20.00
N TYR A 162 7.22 17.27 19.27
CA TYR A 162 8.48 17.92 19.63
C TYR A 162 8.50 19.36 19.11
N GLN A 163 8.41 20.33 20.01
CA GLN A 163 8.66 21.73 19.70
C GLN A 163 10.17 21.98 19.63
N VAL A 164 10.70 22.18 18.44
CA VAL A 164 12.09 22.60 18.26
C VAL A 164 12.23 24.05 18.71
N ASN A 165 12.80 24.26 19.88
CA ASN A 165 13.12 25.59 20.39
C ASN A 165 14.51 26.00 19.86
N ALA A 166 14.56 26.46 18.62
CA ALA A 166 15.81 26.91 18.01
C ALA A 166 16.31 28.16 18.71
N ARG A 167 17.46 28.08 19.37
CA ARG A 167 18.17 29.22 19.96
C ARG A 167 19.47 29.43 19.19
N SER A 168 19.73 30.67 18.85
CA SER A 168 21.03 31.09 18.36
C SER A 168 22.04 31.04 19.51
N TYR A 169 23.15 30.31 19.34
CA TYR A 169 24.28 30.31 20.27
C TYR A 169 25.58 30.56 19.50
N ASP A 170 26.52 31.21 20.16
CA ASP A 170 27.83 31.49 19.57
C ASP A 170 28.70 30.21 19.69
N VAL A 171 29.29 29.79 18.56
CA VAL A 171 30.06 28.53 18.50
C VAL A 171 31.50 28.74 18.97
N TRP A 172 31.89 29.99 19.27
CA TRP A 172 33.28 30.38 19.56
C TRP A 172 33.54 30.86 21.00
N GLU A 173 32.63 30.56 21.95
CA GLU A 173 32.92 30.69 23.38
C GLU A 173 33.45 29.41 24.02
#